data_160637980bcc3a512e58b8b41367825c
#
_entry.id   160637980bcc3a512e58b8b41367825c
#
_cell.length_a   1.000
_cell.length_b   1.000
_cell.length_c   1.000
_cell.angle_alpha   90.00
_cell.angle_beta   90.00
_cell.angle_gamma   90.00
#
_symmetry.space_group_name_H-M   'P 1'
#
loop_
_entity.id
_entity.type
_entity.pdbx_description
1 polymer ?
#
loop_
_entity_poly.entity_id
_entity_poly.type
_entity_poly.pdbx_seq_one_letter_code
_entity_poly.pdbx_strand_id
1 'polypeptide(L)'
;MRGGTSAPDVLKMLLAKDPSRDVRQVAMIDARGRVAAHTGAKDIPAAGHITGTNFSVQANLMLNDTVWPAMAKAFTSAKGDLADRMMAALDAAQAAGGDIRGRQSAALIVVTGKPTGKPWSDRVFDLRVDDSAEPLKELHRLLVLQRAYNHMNAGDLAVENKDNDGALREYSAAAALVPDNLEMVYWHAVALVNMGRVDQSLPLFRRVFRADKNWLTLTPRLAKVGLLPSDQAVLGRILKAAD
;
A
#
# COMPACT_ATOMS: atom_id res chain seq x y z
N MET A 1 14.87 12.13 -20.18
CA MET A 1 15.58 11.02 -19.51
C MET A 1 15.71 9.76 -20.39
N ARG A 2 14.81 9.54 -21.37
CA ARG A 2 15.09 8.57 -22.44
C ARG A 2 16.35 9.02 -23.18
N GLY A 3 17.33 8.16 -23.37
CA GLY A 3 18.62 8.53 -23.98
C GLY A 3 19.74 8.86 -22.98
N GLY A 4 19.57 8.63 -21.68
CA GLY A 4 20.66 8.70 -20.70
C GLY A 4 20.92 10.10 -20.09
N THR A 5 20.20 11.14 -20.51
CA THR A 5 20.31 12.48 -19.92
C THR A 5 19.88 12.45 -18.44
N SER A 6 20.65 13.11 -17.56
CA SER A 6 20.37 13.11 -16.12
C SER A 6 19.11 13.90 -15.78
N ALA A 7 18.46 13.56 -14.64
CA ALA A 7 17.32 14.32 -14.17
C ALA A 7 17.65 15.82 -13.95
N PRO A 8 18.79 16.19 -13.35
CA PRO A 8 19.21 17.60 -13.26
C PRO A 8 19.33 18.32 -14.60
N ASP A 9 19.96 17.69 -15.59
CA ASP A 9 20.14 18.31 -16.91
C ASP A 9 18.80 18.46 -17.65
N VAL A 10 17.91 17.45 -17.54
CA VAL A 10 16.57 17.53 -18.15
C VAL A 10 15.76 18.65 -17.51
N LEU A 11 15.76 18.75 -16.16
CA LEU A 11 15.03 19.82 -15.46
C LEU A 11 15.56 21.21 -15.89
N LYS A 12 16.88 21.39 -15.92
CA LYS A 12 17.52 22.63 -16.39
C LYS A 12 17.10 23.00 -17.80
N MET A 13 17.10 22.02 -18.72
CA MET A 13 16.69 22.23 -20.12
C MET A 13 15.21 22.63 -20.25
N LEU A 14 14.33 22.02 -19.47
CA LEU A 14 12.91 22.31 -19.49
C LEU A 14 12.60 23.69 -18.93
N LEU A 15 13.18 24.05 -17.79
CA LEU A 15 13.03 25.37 -17.16
C LEU A 15 13.58 26.51 -18.05
N ALA A 16 14.67 26.26 -18.80
CA ALA A 16 15.20 27.25 -19.73
C ALA A 16 14.25 27.59 -20.89
N LYS A 17 13.34 26.65 -21.22
CA LYS A 17 12.34 26.81 -22.29
C LYS A 17 10.95 27.20 -21.78
N ASP A 18 10.71 27.18 -20.48
CA ASP A 18 9.41 27.52 -19.89
C ASP A 18 9.38 29.01 -19.49
N PRO A 19 8.62 29.85 -20.20
CA PRO A 19 8.48 31.25 -19.85
C PRO A 19 7.75 31.46 -18.51
N SER A 20 7.02 30.44 -18.03
CA SER A 20 6.28 30.45 -16.77
C SER A 20 7.01 29.70 -15.63
N ARG A 21 8.32 29.46 -15.75
CA ARG A 21 9.09 28.71 -14.74
C ARG A 21 8.95 29.26 -13.31
N ASP A 22 8.72 30.58 -13.20
CA ASP A 22 8.63 31.23 -11.92
C ASP A 22 7.38 30.86 -11.10
N VAL A 23 6.36 30.27 -11.72
CA VAL A 23 5.14 29.75 -11.08
C VAL A 23 5.07 28.21 -11.15
N ARG A 24 6.21 27.54 -11.33
CA ARG A 24 6.29 26.07 -11.37
C ARG A 24 6.99 25.51 -10.14
N GLN A 25 6.42 24.45 -9.60
CA GLN A 25 7.17 23.56 -8.71
C GLN A 25 7.31 22.19 -9.38
N VAL A 26 8.55 21.74 -9.58
CA VAL A 26 8.86 20.51 -10.32
C VAL A 26 9.99 19.76 -9.64
N ALA A 27 9.87 18.43 -9.52
CA ALA A 27 10.95 17.57 -9.10
C ALA A 27 11.14 16.42 -10.09
N MET A 28 12.36 15.98 -10.26
CA MET A 28 12.74 14.86 -11.11
C MET A 28 13.76 13.98 -10.41
N ILE A 29 13.60 12.68 -10.60
CA ILE A 29 14.56 11.65 -10.19
C ILE A 29 14.79 10.71 -11.36
N ASP A 30 16.02 10.29 -11.61
CA ASP A 30 16.34 9.30 -12.63
C ASP A 30 16.65 7.92 -12.04
N ALA A 31 16.78 6.91 -12.90
CA ALA A 31 17.04 5.52 -12.51
C ALA A 31 18.39 5.32 -11.77
N ARG A 32 19.27 6.32 -11.74
CA ARG A 32 20.51 6.33 -10.95
C ARG A 32 20.36 7.07 -9.63
N GLY A 33 19.13 7.53 -9.31
CA GLY A 33 18.83 8.27 -8.08
C GLY A 33 19.31 9.72 -8.08
N ARG A 34 19.74 10.28 -9.24
CA ARG A 34 20.10 11.69 -9.34
C ARG A 34 18.83 12.54 -9.33
N VAL A 35 18.80 13.54 -8.47
CA VAL A 35 17.62 14.33 -8.14
C VAL A 35 17.85 15.79 -8.49
N ALA A 36 16.82 16.45 -8.97
CA ALA A 36 16.73 17.90 -9.03
C ALA A 36 15.31 18.37 -8.76
N ALA A 37 15.17 19.53 -8.11
CA ALA A 37 13.89 20.17 -7.88
C ALA A 37 13.96 21.66 -8.15
N HIS A 38 12.82 22.26 -8.43
CA HIS A 38 12.64 23.69 -8.68
C HIS A 38 11.38 24.14 -7.96
N THR A 39 11.46 25.25 -7.27
CA THR A 39 10.34 26.01 -6.74
C THR A 39 10.45 27.41 -7.29
N GLY A 40 9.44 27.87 -8.01
CA GLY A 40 9.46 29.15 -8.72
C GLY A 40 9.43 30.34 -7.76
N ALA A 41 10.05 31.44 -8.16
CA ALA A 41 10.14 32.67 -7.35
C ALA A 41 8.77 33.35 -7.13
N LYS A 42 7.76 32.98 -7.94
CA LYS A 42 6.37 33.48 -7.87
C LYS A 42 5.39 32.44 -7.33
N ASP A 43 5.87 31.33 -6.81
CA ASP A 43 5.01 30.41 -6.05
C ASP A 43 4.47 31.16 -4.82
N ILE A 44 3.23 30.83 -4.43
CA ILE A 44 2.62 31.44 -3.24
C ILE A 44 3.50 31.14 -2.03
N PRO A 45 3.80 32.13 -1.15
CA PRO A 45 4.66 31.96 0.03
C PRO A 45 4.29 30.73 0.86
N ALA A 46 5.27 30.17 1.57
CA ALA A 46 5.30 28.83 2.11
C ALA A 46 5.29 27.77 1.01
N ALA A 47 6.19 27.92 0.05
CA ALA A 47 6.56 26.94 -0.96
C ALA A 47 8.07 26.68 -0.92
N GLY A 48 8.47 25.42 -1.06
CA GLY A 48 9.88 25.04 -1.05
C GLY A 48 10.10 23.54 -1.30
N HIS A 49 11.37 23.17 -1.39
CA HIS A 49 11.78 21.77 -1.58
C HIS A 49 13.10 21.48 -0.89
N ILE A 50 13.34 20.20 -0.62
CA ILE A 50 14.65 19.67 -0.20
C ILE A 50 14.93 18.44 -1.06
N THR A 51 16.14 18.40 -1.63
CA THR A 51 16.67 17.21 -2.30
C THR A 51 17.69 16.52 -1.42
N GLY A 52 17.69 15.20 -1.43
CA GLY A 52 18.65 14.36 -0.76
C GLY A 52 19.09 13.19 -1.63
N THR A 53 19.84 12.28 -1.06
CA THR A 53 20.29 11.07 -1.79
C THR A 53 19.08 10.21 -2.17
N ASN A 54 18.79 10.12 -3.46
CA ASN A 54 17.69 9.33 -4.04
C ASN A 54 16.29 9.80 -3.64
N PHE A 55 16.09 11.03 -3.20
CA PHE A 55 14.77 11.55 -2.91
C PHE A 55 14.66 13.06 -3.10
N SER A 56 13.43 13.53 -3.27
CA SER A 56 13.02 14.91 -3.18
C SER A 56 11.72 15.00 -2.40
N VAL A 57 11.59 16.03 -1.57
CA VAL A 57 10.33 16.48 -0.98
C VAL A 57 10.08 17.91 -1.43
N GLN A 58 8.84 18.21 -1.77
CA GLN A 58 8.40 19.54 -2.17
C GLN A 58 6.99 19.78 -1.65
N ALA A 59 6.72 21.05 -1.36
CA ALA A 59 5.43 21.52 -0.90
C ALA A 59 5.18 22.95 -1.36
N ASN A 60 3.95 23.29 -1.65
CA ASN A 60 3.50 24.66 -1.96
C ASN A 60 2.10 24.88 -1.40
N LEU A 61 1.69 26.13 -1.23
CA LEU A 61 0.44 26.49 -0.57
C LEU A 61 0.33 25.93 0.86
N MET A 62 1.45 25.88 1.55
CA MET A 62 1.49 25.36 2.91
C MET A 62 1.10 26.42 3.94
N LEU A 63 0.74 25.97 5.15
CA LEU A 63 0.47 26.88 6.26
C LEU A 63 1.72 27.68 6.65
N ASN A 64 2.91 27.05 6.54
CA ASN A 64 4.19 27.66 6.88
C ASN A 64 5.36 26.93 6.18
N ASP A 65 6.58 27.47 6.34
CA ASP A 65 7.79 26.98 5.67
C ASP A 65 8.52 25.84 6.43
N THR A 66 7.95 25.32 7.51
CA THR A 66 8.50 24.17 8.23
C THR A 66 8.07 22.82 7.63
N VAL A 67 7.11 22.80 6.69
CA VAL A 67 6.51 21.57 6.15
C VAL A 67 7.52 20.70 5.42
N TRP A 68 8.21 21.21 4.39
CA TRP A 68 9.17 20.39 3.62
C TRP A 68 10.42 20.00 4.41
N PRO A 69 10.96 20.80 5.36
CA PRO A 69 11.99 20.34 6.29
C PRO A 69 11.53 19.18 7.17
N ALA A 70 10.30 19.22 7.69
CA ALA A 70 9.71 18.12 8.47
C ALA A 70 9.57 16.84 7.62
N MET A 71 9.11 16.96 6.36
CA MET A 71 9.03 15.84 5.41
C MET A 71 10.40 15.18 5.18
N ALA A 72 11.43 15.98 4.87
CA ALA A 72 12.77 15.49 4.62
C ALA A 72 13.37 14.77 5.83
N LYS A 73 13.20 15.34 7.03
CA LYS A 73 13.63 14.74 8.29
C LYS A 73 12.90 13.41 8.54
N ALA A 74 11.60 13.37 8.39
CA ALA A 74 10.81 12.17 8.62
C ALA A 74 11.18 11.07 7.61
N PHE A 75 11.26 11.38 6.31
CA PHE A 75 11.65 10.43 5.27
C PHE A 75 13.03 9.80 5.53
N THR A 76 14.00 10.58 6.00
CA THR A 76 15.36 10.09 6.25
C THR A 76 15.51 9.30 7.54
N SER A 77 14.72 9.61 8.57
CA SER A 77 14.78 8.97 9.88
C SER A 77 13.85 7.77 10.04
N ALA A 78 12.77 7.71 9.25
CA ALA A 78 11.80 6.61 9.32
C ALA A 78 12.43 5.28 8.91
N LYS A 79 11.99 4.24 9.61
CA LYS A 79 12.34 2.84 9.34
C LYS A 79 11.21 2.17 8.53
N GLY A 80 11.48 0.98 8.04
CA GLY A 80 10.54 0.21 7.23
C GLY A 80 10.85 0.30 5.74
N ASP A 81 9.88 -0.09 4.92
CA ASP A 81 10.00 -0.04 3.46
C ASP A 81 9.81 1.39 2.90
N LEU A 82 9.86 1.53 1.57
CA LEU A 82 9.68 2.84 0.93
C LEU A 82 8.30 3.45 1.22
N ALA A 83 7.25 2.62 1.29
CA ALA A 83 5.89 3.11 1.58
C ALA A 83 5.80 3.68 3.01
N ASP A 84 6.41 3.00 4.01
CA ASP A 84 6.44 3.51 5.38
C ASP A 84 7.15 4.86 5.48
N ARG A 85 8.27 5.00 4.79
CA ARG A 85 9.04 6.25 4.76
C ARG A 85 8.29 7.40 4.06
N MET A 86 7.58 7.08 2.98
CA MET A 86 6.74 8.05 2.27
C MET A 86 5.55 8.48 3.14
N MET A 87 4.89 7.54 3.83
CA MET A 87 3.80 7.86 4.76
C MET A 87 4.29 8.73 5.91
N ALA A 88 5.45 8.41 6.51
CA ALA A 88 6.04 9.23 7.56
C ALA A 88 6.31 10.69 7.10
N ALA A 89 6.72 10.87 5.83
CA ALA A 89 6.90 12.21 5.27
C ALA A 89 5.57 12.96 5.13
N LEU A 90 4.49 12.29 4.69
CA LEU A 90 3.16 12.89 4.58
C LEU A 90 2.58 13.25 5.96
N ASP A 91 2.73 12.35 6.94
CA ASP A 91 2.30 12.60 8.33
C ASP A 91 3.03 13.80 8.94
N ALA A 92 4.35 13.88 8.70
CA ALA A 92 5.16 15.01 9.16
C ALA A 92 4.76 16.33 8.47
N ALA A 93 4.40 16.29 7.18
CA ALA A 93 3.87 17.44 6.47
C ALA A 93 2.58 17.95 7.13
N GLN A 94 1.65 17.04 7.39
CA GLN A 94 0.37 17.38 8.01
C GLN A 94 0.56 17.88 9.45
N ALA A 95 1.45 17.26 10.24
CA ALA A 95 1.75 17.68 11.60
C ALA A 95 2.43 19.05 11.68
N ALA A 96 3.20 19.43 10.64
CA ALA A 96 3.84 20.74 10.53
C ALA A 96 2.88 21.85 10.05
N GLY A 97 1.61 21.52 9.81
CA GLY A 97 0.56 22.46 9.39
C GLY A 97 -0.14 22.08 8.08
N GLY A 98 0.55 21.38 7.19
CA GLY A 98 -0.03 20.90 5.92
C GLY A 98 -0.42 22.01 4.96
N ASP A 99 -1.36 21.72 4.08
CA ASP A 99 -1.92 22.67 3.11
C ASP A 99 -2.79 23.71 3.83
N ILE A 100 -2.59 24.99 3.52
CA ILE A 100 -3.34 26.09 4.15
C ILE A 100 -4.85 26.03 3.83
N ARG A 101 -5.22 25.34 2.75
CA ARG A 101 -6.62 25.19 2.34
C ARG A 101 -7.34 24.06 3.09
N GLY A 102 -6.61 23.17 3.77
CA GLY A 102 -7.15 22.04 4.50
C GLY A 102 -6.75 20.69 3.92
N ARG A 103 -7.55 19.66 4.21
CA ARG A 103 -7.34 18.28 3.83
C ARG A 103 -8.41 17.83 2.86
N GLN A 104 -8.08 17.04 1.87
CA GLN A 104 -9.06 16.48 0.94
C GLN A 104 -8.64 15.11 0.41
N SER A 105 -7.45 15.00 -0.16
CA SER A 105 -7.01 13.81 -0.87
C SER A 105 -5.59 13.40 -0.51
N ALA A 106 -5.26 12.14 -0.76
CA ALA A 106 -3.91 11.62 -0.64
C ALA A 106 -3.70 10.44 -1.60
N ALA A 107 -2.46 10.23 -2.06
CA ALA A 107 -2.11 9.08 -2.87
C ALA A 107 -0.70 8.61 -2.57
N LEU A 108 -0.45 7.32 -2.80
CA LEU A 108 0.85 6.69 -2.67
C LEU A 108 1.03 5.67 -3.78
N ILE A 109 2.10 5.85 -4.57
CA ILE A 109 2.47 4.91 -5.64
C ILE A 109 3.90 4.43 -5.39
N VAL A 110 4.09 3.12 -5.37
CA VAL A 110 5.41 2.47 -5.35
C VAL A 110 5.47 1.47 -6.48
N VAL A 111 6.53 1.52 -7.25
CA VAL A 111 6.78 0.60 -8.37
C VAL A 111 8.07 -0.16 -8.16
N THR A 112 8.22 -1.30 -8.83
CA THR A 112 9.46 -2.09 -8.82
C THR A 112 10.61 -1.30 -9.45
N GLY A 113 11.83 -1.51 -8.95
CA GLY A 113 13.03 -0.84 -9.47
C GLY A 113 13.48 -1.35 -10.86
N LYS A 114 12.94 -2.50 -11.30
CA LYS A 114 13.21 -3.09 -12.62
C LYS A 114 11.88 -3.35 -13.33
N PRO A 115 11.66 -2.76 -14.53
CA PRO A 115 10.42 -2.99 -15.25
C PRO A 115 10.37 -4.43 -15.77
N THR A 116 9.22 -5.09 -15.61
CA THR A 116 8.97 -6.44 -16.13
C THR A 116 8.45 -6.42 -17.58
N GLY A 117 8.13 -5.26 -18.12
CA GLY A 117 7.37 -5.09 -19.36
C GLY A 117 5.87 -5.24 -19.20
N LYS A 118 5.41 -5.50 -17.97
CA LYS A 118 4.00 -5.61 -17.59
C LYS A 118 3.66 -4.52 -16.56
N PRO A 119 3.32 -3.29 -16.97
CA PRO A 119 3.16 -2.14 -16.06
C PRO A 119 2.18 -2.37 -14.89
N TRP A 120 1.18 -3.23 -15.09
CA TRP A 120 0.22 -3.60 -14.04
C TRP A 120 0.85 -4.44 -12.93
N SER A 121 1.85 -5.28 -13.22
CA SER A 121 2.57 -6.09 -12.23
C SER A 121 3.74 -5.34 -11.58
N ASP A 122 4.17 -4.22 -12.17
CA ASP A 122 5.26 -3.40 -11.63
C ASP A 122 4.80 -2.49 -10.48
N ARG A 123 3.49 -2.37 -10.23
CA ARG A 123 2.93 -1.58 -9.14
C ARG A 123 2.92 -2.39 -7.84
N VAL A 124 3.79 -2.02 -6.91
CA VAL A 124 3.82 -2.63 -5.56
C VAL A 124 2.69 -2.05 -4.70
N PHE A 125 2.51 -0.73 -4.78
CA PHE A 125 1.38 0.00 -4.20
C PHE A 125 0.86 1.02 -5.20
N ASP A 126 -0.46 1.16 -5.29
CA ASP A 126 -1.17 2.20 -6.04
C ASP A 126 -2.44 2.53 -5.28
N LEU A 127 -2.30 3.40 -4.28
CA LEU A 127 -3.32 3.72 -3.30
C LEU A 127 -3.78 5.16 -3.47
N ARG A 128 -5.10 5.39 -3.40
CA ARG A 128 -5.71 6.70 -3.58
C ARG A 128 -6.86 6.93 -2.61
N VAL A 129 -6.92 8.13 -2.11
CA VAL A 129 -8.04 8.69 -1.37
C VAL A 129 -8.41 9.97 -2.10
N ASP A 130 -9.52 9.94 -2.83
CA ASP A 130 -9.90 11.06 -3.71
C ASP A 130 -10.59 12.19 -2.95
N ASP A 131 -11.38 11.86 -1.91
CA ASP A 131 -12.05 12.83 -1.05
C ASP A 131 -12.31 12.27 0.36
N SER A 132 -11.77 12.91 1.38
CA SER A 132 -11.94 12.53 2.78
C SER A 132 -11.55 13.69 3.71
N ALA A 133 -12.22 13.83 4.84
CA ALA A 133 -11.82 14.75 5.91
C ALA A 133 -10.49 14.33 6.57
N GLU A 134 -10.14 13.03 6.53
CA GLU A 134 -8.93 12.44 7.11
C GLU A 134 -8.17 11.57 6.09
N PRO A 135 -7.65 12.18 4.99
CA PRO A 135 -7.13 11.41 3.85
C PRO A 135 -5.90 10.58 4.21
N LEU A 136 -5.03 11.05 5.09
CA LEU A 136 -3.84 10.28 5.51
C LEU A 136 -4.22 9.08 6.38
N LYS A 137 -5.20 9.23 7.27
CA LYS A 137 -5.71 8.11 8.08
C LYS A 137 -6.27 7.00 7.16
N GLU A 138 -7.03 7.39 6.15
CA GLU A 138 -7.58 6.47 5.18
C GLU A 138 -6.48 5.84 4.31
N LEU A 139 -5.47 6.61 3.89
CA LEU A 139 -4.33 6.10 3.14
C LEU A 139 -3.52 5.07 3.96
N HIS A 140 -3.32 5.30 5.26
CA HIS A 140 -2.72 4.32 6.17
C HIS A 140 -3.55 3.02 6.23
N ARG A 141 -4.87 3.14 6.38
CA ARG A 141 -5.76 1.98 6.38
C ARG A 141 -5.65 1.18 5.08
N LEU A 142 -5.64 1.87 3.94
CA LEU A 142 -5.48 1.24 2.62
C LEU A 142 -4.10 0.58 2.46
N LEU A 143 -3.03 1.17 2.99
CA LEU A 143 -1.69 0.58 2.94
C LEU A 143 -1.63 -0.74 3.72
N VAL A 144 -2.19 -0.78 4.92
CA VAL A 144 -2.27 -2.01 5.73
C VAL A 144 -3.12 -3.07 5.03
N LEU A 145 -4.26 -2.68 4.47
CA LEU A 145 -5.15 -3.57 3.72
C LEU A 145 -4.45 -4.14 2.47
N GLN A 146 -3.74 -3.31 1.70
CA GLN A 146 -3.00 -3.78 0.53
C GLN A 146 -1.89 -4.77 0.91
N ARG A 147 -1.19 -4.54 2.02
CA ARG A 147 -0.21 -5.51 2.55
C ARG A 147 -0.86 -6.84 2.90
N ALA A 148 -2.04 -6.82 3.51
CA ALA A 148 -2.79 -8.04 3.78
C ALA A 148 -3.17 -8.78 2.49
N TYR A 149 -3.62 -8.08 1.45
CA TYR A 149 -3.88 -8.70 0.14
C TYR A 149 -2.61 -9.20 -0.56
N ASN A 150 -1.47 -8.55 -0.38
CA ASN A 150 -0.19 -9.07 -0.89
C ASN A 150 0.16 -10.42 -0.24
N HIS A 151 -0.07 -10.57 1.06
CA HIS A 151 0.06 -11.85 1.76
C HIS A 151 -0.97 -12.87 1.27
N MET A 152 -2.24 -12.48 1.03
CA MET A 152 -3.24 -13.38 0.44
C MET A 152 -2.77 -13.92 -0.91
N ASN A 153 -2.34 -13.05 -1.83
CA ASN A 153 -1.83 -13.45 -3.14
C ASN A 153 -0.61 -14.37 -3.04
N ALA A 154 0.29 -14.12 -2.09
CA ALA A 154 1.42 -15.01 -1.82
C ALA A 154 0.97 -16.37 -1.28
N GLY A 155 -0.08 -16.40 -0.45
CA GLY A 155 -0.73 -17.63 0.02
C GLY A 155 -1.34 -18.43 -1.11
N ASP A 156 -2.06 -17.79 -2.04
CA ASP A 156 -2.66 -18.43 -3.21
C ASP A 156 -1.57 -19.07 -4.09
N LEU A 157 -0.48 -18.35 -4.36
CA LEU A 157 0.67 -18.89 -5.11
C LEU A 157 1.33 -20.07 -4.39
N ALA A 158 1.40 -20.06 -3.06
CA ALA A 158 1.92 -21.17 -2.29
C ALA A 158 1.00 -22.40 -2.40
N VAL A 159 -0.32 -22.21 -2.41
CA VAL A 159 -1.30 -23.31 -2.66
C VAL A 159 -1.09 -23.91 -4.05
N GLU A 160 -0.97 -23.08 -5.10
CA GLU A 160 -0.71 -23.54 -6.47
C GLU A 160 0.59 -24.38 -6.57
N ASN A 161 1.62 -23.97 -5.80
CA ASN A 161 2.90 -24.67 -5.72
C ASN A 161 2.91 -25.86 -4.74
N LYS A 162 1.77 -26.18 -4.11
CA LYS A 162 1.62 -27.22 -3.08
C LYS A 162 2.50 -27.00 -1.84
N ASP A 163 2.87 -25.74 -1.57
CA ASP A 163 3.56 -25.31 -0.33
C ASP A 163 2.52 -24.94 0.73
N ASN A 164 1.97 -25.95 1.39
CA ASN A 164 0.94 -25.77 2.41
C ASN A 164 1.44 -24.93 3.61
N ASP A 165 2.70 -25.13 4.03
CA ASP A 165 3.29 -24.34 5.14
C ASP A 165 3.47 -22.88 4.76
N GLY A 166 3.90 -22.61 3.52
CA GLY A 166 3.94 -21.28 2.94
C GLY A 166 2.58 -20.63 2.92
N ALA A 167 1.58 -21.31 2.40
CA ALA A 167 0.20 -20.81 2.36
C ALA A 167 -0.33 -20.44 3.75
N LEU A 168 -0.09 -21.31 4.75
CA LEU A 168 -0.51 -21.03 6.13
C LEU A 168 0.18 -19.80 6.72
N ARG A 169 1.51 -19.66 6.51
CA ARG A 169 2.24 -18.47 6.97
C ARG A 169 1.64 -17.19 6.39
N GLU A 170 1.43 -17.19 5.07
CA GLU A 170 0.96 -16.01 4.36
C GLU A 170 -0.49 -15.65 4.75
N TYR A 171 -1.42 -16.59 4.77
CA TYR A 171 -2.80 -16.32 5.19
C TYR A 171 -2.88 -15.92 6.67
N SER A 172 -2.04 -16.49 7.54
CA SER A 172 -1.98 -16.07 8.94
C SER A 172 -1.49 -14.64 9.07
N ALA A 173 -0.47 -14.25 8.28
CA ALA A 173 0.04 -12.88 8.26
C ALA A 173 -1.01 -11.89 7.75
N ALA A 174 -1.75 -12.24 6.69
CA ALA A 174 -2.86 -11.42 6.19
C ALA A 174 -3.93 -11.18 7.26
N ALA A 175 -4.39 -12.26 7.93
CA ALA A 175 -5.38 -12.17 8.98
C ALA A 175 -4.89 -11.38 10.22
N ALA A 176 -3.60 -11.43 10.53
CA ALA A 176 -3.01 -10.67 11.63
C ALA A 176 -2.96 -9.16 11.35
N LEU A 177 -2.73 -8.76 10.10
CA LEU A 177 -2.69 -7.35 9.69
C LEU A 177 -4.06 -6.68 9.78
N VAL A 178 -5.12 -7.38 9.40
CA VAL A 178 -6.50 -6.86 9.35
C VAL A 178 -7.46 -7.86 9.99
N PRO A 179 -7.38 -8.06 11.32
CA PRO A 179 -8.10 -9.11 12.02
C PRO A 179 -9.62 -9.01 11.87
N ASP A 180 -10.17 -7.84 11.59
CA ASP A 180 -11.60 -7.63 11.40
C ASP A 180 -12.07 -7.84 9.94
N ASN A 181 -11.16 -8.10 9.02
CA ASN A 181 -11.50 -8.47 7.66
C ASN A 181 -11.87 -9.97 7.60
N LEU A 182 -13.15 -10.24 7.42
CA LEU A 182 -13.69 -11.61 7.42
C LEU A 182 -13.09 -12.48 6.30
N GLU A 183 -12.75 -11.90 5.16
CA GLU A 183 -12.13 -12.62 4.05
C GLU A 183 -10.78 -13.20 4.45
N MET A 184 -9.92 -12.41 5.09
CA MET A 184 -8.60 -12.85 5.55
C MET A 184 -8.70 -13.98 6.57
N VAL A 185 -9.65 -13.85 7.52
CA VAL A 185 -9.92 -14.86 8.53
C VAL A 185 -10.47 -16.14 7.92
N TYR A 186 -11.33 -16.03 6.91
CA TYR A 186 -11.93 -17.15 6.21
C TYR A 186 -10.87 -17.98 5.46
N TRP A 187 -10.03 -17.34 4.64
CA TRP A 187 -8.99 -18.05 3.88
C TRP A 187 -7.91 -18.65 4.79
N HIS A 188 -7.59 -18.01 5.92
CA HIS A 188 -6.76 -18.64 6.96
C HIS A 188 -7.41 -19.94 7.49
N ALA A 189 -8.72 -19.92 7.76
CA ALA A 189 -9.44 -21.13 8.20
C ALA A 189 -9.42 -22.23 7.12
N VAL A 190 -9.61 -21.88 5.84
CA VAL A 190 -9.52 -22.81 4.71
C VAL A 190 -8.13 -23.44 4.63
N ALA A 191 -7.05 -22.66 4.76
CA ALA A 191 -5.68 -23.17 4.75
C ALA A 191 -5.44 -24.18 5.88
N LEU A 192 -5.93 -23.92 7.10
CA LEU A 192 -5.84 -24.85 8.23
C LEU A 192 -6.54 -26.18 7.92
N VAL A 193 -7.74 -26.15 7.31
CA VAL A 193 -8.44 -27.37 6.90
C VAL A 193 -7.63 -28.18 5.88
N ASN A 194 -7.07 -27.52 4.87
CA ASN A 194 -6.27 -28.17 3.83
C ASN A 194 -4.98 -28.81 4.38
N MET A 195 -4.51 -28.35 5.53
CA MET A 195 -3.40 -28.96 6.29
C MET A 195 -3.84 -30.04 7.29
N GLY A 196 -5.11 -30.42 7.32
CA GLY A 196 -5.65 -31.37 8.29
C GLY A 196 -5.85 -30.80 9.70
N ARG A 197 -5.64 -29.49 9.90
CA ARG A 197 -5.75 -28.80 11.20
C ARG A 197 -7.17 -28.29 11.45
N VAL A 198 -8.17 -29.17 11.22
CA VAL A 198 -9.59 -28.83 11.23
C VAL A 198 -10.01 -28.19 12.56
N ASP A 199 -9.60 -28.75 13.72
CA ASP A 199 -9.98 -28.20 15.02
C ASP A 199 -9.57 -26.75 15.23
N GLN A 200 -8.42 -26.36 14.69
CA GLN A 200 -7.93 -24.99 14.77
C GLN A 200 -8.68 -24.03 13.84
N SER A 201 -9.27 -24.54 12.77
CA SER A 201 -10.06 -23.73 11.83
C SER A 201 -11.48 -23.41 12.35
N LEU A 202 -12.08 -24.27 13.19
CA LEU A 202 -13.47 -24.14 13.62
C LEU A 202 -13.78 -22.80 14.31
N PRO A 203 -12.95 -22.28 15.24
CA PRO A 203 -13.19 -20.96 15.86
C PRO A 203 -13.20 -19.82 14.82
N LEU A 204 -12.36 -19.91 13.79
CA LEU A 204 -12.28 -18.91 12.72
C LEU A 204 -13.54 -18.95 11.85
N PHE A 205 -13.98 -20.14 11.41
CA PHE A 205 -15.24 -20.31 10.69
C PHE A 205 -16.42 -19.81 11.50
N ARG A 206 -16.49 -20.14 12.79
CA ARG A 206 -17.55 -19.66 13.68
C ARG A 206 -17.62 -18.15 13.70
N ARG A 207 -16.49 -17.49 13.85
CA ARG A 207 -16.42 -16.02 13.84
C ARG A 207 -16.96 -15.46 12.53
N VAL A 208 -16.52 -15.99 11.40
CA VAL A 208 -16.91 -15.53 10.05
C VAL A 208 -18.40 -15.77 9.79
N PHE A 209 -18.90 -16.97 10.07
CA PHE A 209 -20.31 -17.34 9.83
C PHE A 209 -21.29 -16.57 10.70
N ARG A 210 -20.89 -16.22 11.94
CA ARG A 210 -21.72 -15.37 12.83
C ARG A 210 -21.79 -13.92 12.33
N ALA A 211 -20.70 -13.42 11.74
CA ALA A 211 -20.65 -12.06 11.24
C ALA A 211 -21.38 -11.91 9.89
N ASP A 212 -21.26 -12.90 8.98
CA ASP A 212 -21.93 -12.90 7.68
C ASP A 212 -22.20 -14.33 7.20
N LYS A 213 -23.49 -14.68 7.08
CA LYS A 213 -23.97 -16.01 6.65
C LYS A 213 -23.66 -16.32 5.18
N ASN A 214 -23.27 -15.36 4.37
CA ASN A 214 -22.86 -15.60 3.00
C ASN A 214 -21.63 -16.53 2.93
N TRP A 215 -20.73 -16.42 3.90
CA TRP A 215 -19.56 -17.29 4.01
C TRP A 215 -19.95 -18.74 4.29
N LEU A 216 -20.98 -18.98 5.10
CA LEU A 216 -21.54 -20.31 5.33
C LEU A 216 -22.06 -20.90 4.00
N THR A 217 -22.76 -20.10 3.19
CA THR A 217 -23.27 -20.49 1.87
C THR A 217 -22.13 -20.74 0.87
N LEU A 218 -21.02 -19.99 0.97
CA LEU A 218 -19.85 -20.17 0.10
C LEU A 218 -19.12 -21.50 0.38
N THR A 219 -19.01 -21.89 1.65
CA THR A 219 -18.16 -23.01 2.10
C THR A 219 -18.39 -24.33 1.32
N PRO A 220 -19.63 -24.84 1.14
CA PRO A 220 -19.83 -26.07 0.35
C PRO A 220 -19.52 -25.91 -1.15
N ARG A 221 -19.46 -24.67 -1.66
CA ARG A 221 -19.07 -24.43 -3.06
C ARG A 221 -17.58 -24.63 -3.25
N LEU A 222 -16.75 -24.32 -2.24
CA LEU A 222 -15.30 -24.56 -2.28
C LEU A 222 -14.96 -26.05 -2.37
N ALA A 223 -15.70 -26.91 -1.66
CA ALA A 223 -15.51 -28.34 -1.74
C ALA A 223 -15.80 -28.90 -3.15
N LYS A 224 -16.78 -28.31 -3.87
CA LYS A 224 -17.12 -28.72 -5.24
C LYS A 224 -16.02 -28.44 -6.27
N VAL A 225 -15.16 -27.46 -6.01
CA VAL A 225 -14.07 -27.04 -6.91
C VAL A 225 -12.67 -27.42 -6.38
N GLY A 226 -12.63 -28.21 -5.30
CA GLY A 226 -11.37 -28.74 -4.75
C GLY A 226 -10.55 -27.77 -3.91
N LEU A 227 -11.12 -26.61 -3.51
CA LEU A 227 -10.47 -25.63 -2.60
C LEU A 227 -10.65 -26.00 -1.12
N LEU A 228 -11.56 -26.94 -0.83
CA LEU A 228 -11.70 -27.63 0.46
C LEU A 228 -11.81 -29.13 0.20
N PRO A 229 -11.42 -30.00 1.18
CA PRO A 229 -11.64 -31.41 1.07
C PRO A 229 -13.12 -31.75 0.85
N SER A 230 -13.39 -32.71 -0.03
CA SER A 230 -14.76 -33.23 -0.29
C SER A 230 -15.27 -34.20 0.77
N ASP A 231 -14.48 -34.42 1.85
CA ASP A 231 -14.85 -35.26 2.99
C ASP A 231 -16.08 -34.69 3.69
N GLN A 232 -17.17 -35.43 3.68
CA GLN A 232 -18.47 -35.03 4.24
C GLN A 232 -18.42 -34.87 5.75
N ALA A 233 -17.57 -35.63 6.45
CA ALA A 233 -17.41 -35.50 7.91
C ALA A 233 -16.71 -34.18 8.27
N VAL A 234 -15.64 -33.84 7.54
CA VAL A 234 -14.93 -32.56 7.71
C VAL A 234 -15.85 -31.38 7.35
N LEU A 235 -16.51 -31.43 6.20
CA LEU A 235 -17.43 -30.38 5.77
C LEU A 235 -18.58 -30.18 6.77
N GLY A 236 -19.16 -31.28 7.26
CA GLY A 236 -20.22 -31.25 8.27
C GLY A 236 -19.78 -30.60 9.58
N ARG A 237 -18.53 -30.84 10.02
CA ARG A 237 -17.96 -30.16 11.21
C ARG A 237 -17.81 -28.65 11.00
N ILE A 238 -17.34 -28.25 9.81
CA ILE A 238 -17.17 -26.83 9.47
C ILE A 238 -18.53 -26.13 9.46
N LEU A 239 -19.54 -26.71 8.79
CA LEU A 239 -20.86 -26.12 8.69
C LEU A 239 -21.57 -26.00 10.06
N LYS A 240 -21.40 -26.99 10.94
CA LYS A 240 -21.90 -26.96 12.33
C LYS A 240 -21.23 -25.90 13.20
N ALA A 241 -20.09 -25.34 12.77
CA ALA A 241 -19.47 -24.23 13.50
C ALA A 241 -20.30 -22.93 13.42
N ALA A 242 -21.33 -22.87 12.57
CA ALA A 242 -22.28 -21.75 12.50
C ALA A 242 -23.23 -21.66 13.72
N ASP A 243 -23.43 -22.79 14.40
CA ASP A 243 -24.26 -22.91 15.61
C ASP A 243 -23.45 -22.42 16.85
#